data_270a3c298f9837c6655b1e664ed92c31
#
_entry.id   270a3c298f9837c6655b1e664ed92c31
#
_cell.length_a   1.000
_cell.length_b   1.000
_cell.length_c   1.000
_cell.angle_alpha   90.00
_cell.angle_beta   90.00
_cell.angle_gamma   90.00
#
_symmetry.space_group_name_H-M   'P 1'
#
loop_
_entity.id
_entity.type
_entity.pdbx_description
1 polymer ?
#
loop_
_entity_poly.entity_id
_entity_poly.type
_entity_poly.pdbx_seq_one_letter_code
_entity_poly.pdbx_strand_id
1 'polypeptide(L)'
;KFHGEPFNFGPSNFSNKTVLNLVKEISSDFANFKWKILKRKKTFKETGILRLNSSKAKKYLKWQTKLSFKETMRLTSEWYRSFFNEGKKIKTFEQIENYLKKYIYR
;
A
#
# COMPACT_ATOMS: atom_id res chain seq x y z
N LYS A 1 13.42 -7.08 -23.38
CA LYS A 1 14.70 -6.95 -22.67
C LYS A 1 14.65 -7.42 -21.21
N PHE A 2 13.50 -7.28 -20.53
CA PHE A 2 13.33 -7.67 -19.12
C PHE A 2 12.30 -8.80 -18.93
N HIS A 3 12.07 -9.61 -19.95
CA HIS A 3 11.12 -10.70 -19.89
C HIS A 3 11.51 -11.72 -18.81
N GLY A 4 10.59 -12.02 -17.90
CA GLY A 4 10.81 -12.95 -16.79
C GLY A 4 11.68 -12.41 -15.65
N GLU A 5 12.13 -11.15 -15.67
CA GLU A 5 12.91 -10.58 -14.58
C GLU A 5 12.04 -10.09 -13.41
N PRO A 6 12.41 -10.41 -12.15
CA PRO A 6 11.68 -9.93 -11.00
C PRO A 6 12.02 -8.46 -10.69
N PHE A 7 11.01 -7.70 -10.28
CA PHE A 7 11.15 -6.33 -9.80
C PHE A 7 10.40 -6.15 -8.49
N ASN A 8 10.99 -5.39 -7.57
CA ASN A 8 10.33 -4.96 -6.35
C ASN A 8 9.75 -3.56 -6.52
N PHE A 9 8.51 -3.39 -6.07
CA PHE A 9 7.82 -2.11 -6.03
C PHE A 9 7.41 -1.82 -4.59
N GLY A 10 7.81 -0.69 -4.07
CA GLY A 10 7.53 -0.34 -2.68
C GLY A 10 7.60 1.15 -2.44
N PRO A 11 7.22 1.60 -1.24
CA PRO A 11 7.28 3.00 -0.87
C PRO A 11 8.71 3.52 -0.89
N SER A 12 8.87 4.84 -0.94
CA SER A 12 10.18 5.49 -0.82
C SER A 12 10.82 5.18 0.54
N ASN A 13 12.15 5.23 0.62
CA ASN A 13 12.93 4.94 1.84
C ASN A 13 12.58 5.83 3.05
N PHE A 14 11.87 6.94 2.84
CA PHE A 14 11.43 7.86 3.91
C PHE A 14 10.12 7.43 4.57
N SER A 15 9.48 6.39 4.10
CA SER A 15 8.21 5.90 4.61
C SER A 15 8.42 4.87 5.73
N ASN A 16 8.87 5.33 6.91
CA ASN A 16 9.01 4.49 8.12
C ASN A 16 7.66 4.32 8.82
N LYS A 17 6.78 3.51 8.24
CA LYS A 17 5.46 3.25 8.83
C LYS A 17 5.40 1.88 9.48
N THR A 18 4.83 1.83 10.67
CA THR A 18 4.59 0.59 11.39
C THR A 18 3.26 -0.04 10.99
N VAL A 19 3.07 -1.32 11.31
CA VAL A 19 1.76 -1.98 11.16
C VAL A 19 0.68 -1.24 11.96
N LEU A 20 1.03 -0.69 13.11
CA LEU A 20 0.09 0.12 13.92
C LEU A 20 -0.36 1.39 13.18
N ASN A 21 0.54 2.08 12.47
CA ASN A 21 0.18 3.23 11.64
C ASN A 21 -0.80 2.83 10.53
N LEU A 22 -0.54 1.70 9.87
CA LEU A 22 -1.40 1.16 8.82
C LEU A 22 -2.80 0.82 9.36
N VAL A 23 -2.86 0.10 10.48
CA VAL A 23 -4.12 -0.29 11.13
C VAL A 23 -4.94 0.93 11.54
N LYS A 24 -4.30 1.97 12.09
CA LYS A 24 -4.96 3.22 12.47
C LYS A 24 -5.57 3.94 11.25
N GLU A 25 -4.85 4.03 10.15
CA GLU A 25 -5.36 4.67 8.93
C GLU A 25 -6.53 3.88 8.32
N ILE A 26 -6.40 2.56 8.21
CA ILE A 26 -7.48 1.71 7.69
C ILE A 26 -8.71 1.74 8.59
N SER A 27 -8.52 1.65 9.91
CA SER A 27 -9.64 1.60 10.85
C SER A 27 -10.51 2.86 10.85
N SER A 28 -9.96 4.01 10.45
CA SER A 28 -10.73 5.25 10.33
C SER A 28 -11.82 5.21 9.25
N ASP A 29 -11.64 4.35 8.24
CA ASP A 29 -12.57 4.22 7.11
C ASP A 29 -13.65 3.13 7.32
N PHE A 30 -13.56 2.37 8.40
CA PHE A 30 -14.47 1.25 8.68
C PHE A 30 -15.11 1.39 10.07
N ALA A 31 -16.41 1.72 10.13
CA ALA A 31 -17.14 1.99 11.38
C ALA A 31 -17.08 0.85 12.42
N ASN A 32 -17.00 -0.40 11.96
CA ASN A 32 -16.99 -1.59 12.82
C ASN A 32 -15.63 -2.26 12.95
N PHE A 33 -14.57 -1.62 12.50
CA PHE A 33 -13.22 -2.20 12.56
C PHE A 33 -12.67 -2.11 14.00
N LYS A 34 -12.48 -3.26 14.64
CA LYS A 34 -11.93 -3.37 15.99
C LYS A 34 -10.57 -4.05 15.96
N TRP A 35 -9.62 -3.51 16.67
CA TRP A 35 -8.28 -4.08 16.80
C TRP A 35 -7.74 -3.90 18.22
N LYS A 36 -6.80 -4.76 18.61
CA LYS A 36 -6.09 -4.67 19.88
C LYS A 36 -4.63 -5.05 19.73
N ILE A 37 -3.77 -4.44 20.54
CA ILE A 37 -2.37 -4.79 20.63
C ILE A 37 -2.23 -5.97 21.59
N LEU A 38 -1.67 -7.09 21.08
CA LEU A 38 -1.33 -8.25 21.91
C LEU A 38 0.15 -8.14 22.31
N LYS A 39 0.45 -8.15 23.60
CA LYS A 39 1.81 -8.30 24.09
C LYS A 39 2.20 -9.77 23.98
N ARG A 40 3.00 -10.13 22.97
CA ARG A 40 3.58 -11.47 22.87
C ARG A 40 4.82 -11.58 23.75
N LYS A 41 4.93 -12.69 24.49
CA LYS A 41 6.22 -13.13 25.05
C LYS A 41 7.18 -13.38 23.88
N LYS A 42 8.42 -12.88 23.98
CA LYS A 42 9.46 -12.93 22.94
C LYS A 42 9.84 -14.37 22.59
N THR A 43 9.14 -15.02 21.67
CA THR A 43 9.51 -16.37 21.18
C THR A 43 10.05 -16.38 19.75
N PHE A 44 9.84 -15.33 18.96
CA PHE A 44 10.40 -15.22 17.61
C PHE A 44 10.91 -13.79 17.38
N LYS A 45 12.19 -13.67 17.00
CA LYS A 45 12.72 -12.42 16.46
C LYS A 45 12.22 -12.27 15.02
N GLU A 46 11.16 -11.51 14.83
CA GLU A 46 10.89 -10.93 13.52
C GLU A 46 11.98 -9.88 13.24
N THR A 47 12.56 -9.92 12.05
CA THR A 47 13.45 -8.86 11.58
C THR A 47 12.68 -7.53 11.66
N GLY A 48 13.16 -6.60 12.51
CA GLY A 48 12.38 -5.42 12.92
C GLY A 48 11.97 -4.44 11.82
N ILE A 49 12.60 -4.49 10.62
CA ILE A 49 12.23 -3.64 9.48
C ILE A 49 12.43 -4.42 8.19
N LEU A 50 11.33 -4.72 7.51
CA LEU A 50 11.37 -5.30 6.17
C LEU A 50 11.07 -4.18 5.17
N ARG A 51 12.08 -3.82 4.37
CA ARG A 51 11.95 -2.81 3.31
C ARG A 51 12.20 -3.42 1.96
N LEU A 52 11.34 -3.06 1.00
CA LEU A 52 11.57 -3.39 -0.40
C LEU A 52 12.51 -2.35 -1.03
N ASN A 53 13.53 -2.84 -1.70
CA ASN A 53 14.42 -1.99 -2.49
C ASN A 53 13.93 -1.92 -3.94
N SER A 54 13.40 -0.78 -4.34
CA SER A 54 12.87 -0.53 -5.68
C SER A 54 13.89 0.07 -6.65
N SER A 55 15.17 0.08 -6.32
CA SER A 55 16.24 0.69 -7.15
C SER A 55 16.30 0.10 -8.56
N LYS A 56 16.08 -1.20 -8.69
CA LYS A 56 16.04 -1.88 -10.00
C LYS A 56 14.87 -1.37 -10.86
N ALA A 57 13.68 -1.26 -10.29
CA ALA A 57 12.51 -0.72 -10.97
C ALA A 57 12.73 0.75 -11.39
N LYS A 58 13.29 1.55 -10.50
CA LYS A 58 13.65 2.96 -10.80
C LYS A 58 14.65 3.05 -11.96
N LYS A 59 15.72 2.26 -11.94
CA LYS A 59 16.78 2.30 -12.94
C LYS A 59 16.29 1.85 -14.32
N TYR A 60 15.65 0.71 -14.40
CA TYR A 60 15.34 0.07 -15.68
C TYR A 60 13.95 0.37 -16.23
N LEU A 61 12.96 0.53 -15.35
CA LEU A 61 11.58 0.83 -15.75
C LEU A 61 11.21 2.31 -15.60
N LYS A 62 12.14 3.13 -15.06
CA LYS A 62 11.90 4.54 -14.71
C LYS A 62 10.71 4.73 -13.77
N TRP A 63 10.38 3.66 -13.04
CA TRP A 63 9.29 3.67 -12.09
C TRP A 63 9.66 4.42 -10.79
N GLN A 64 8.73 5.22 -10.31
CA GLN A 64 8.82 5.91 -9.02
C GLN A 64 7.47 5.86 -8.31
N THR A 65 7.50 5.68 -6.99
CA THR A 65 6.29 5.85 -6.20
C THR A 65 5.79 7.30 -6.27
N LYS A 66 4.50 7.48 -6.50
CA LYS A 66 3.84 8.79 -6.57
C LYS A 66 2.90 9.03 -5.40
N LEU A 67 2.39 7.96 -4.79
CA LEU A 67 1.44 8.04 -3.70
C LEU A 67 2.16 8.21 -2.37
N SER A 68 1.65 9.09 -1.53
CA SER A 68 1.98 9.13 -0.11
C SER A 68 1.40 7.93 0.63
N PHE A 69 1.88 7.66 1.84
CA PHE A 69 1.31 6.61 2.71
C PHE A 69 -0.19 6.80 2.91
N LYS A 70 -0.62 8.02 3.22
CA LYS A 70 -2.04 8.34 3.44
C LYS A 70 -2.90 8.11 2.19
N GLU A 71 -2.42 8.53 1.03
CA GLU A 71 -3.13 8.28 -0.24
C GLU A 71 -3.21 6.79 -0.56
N THR A 72 -2.13 6.04 -0.32
CA THR A 72 -2.11 4.58 -0.51
C THR A 72 -3.14 3.90 0.38
N MET A 73 -3.16 4.26 1.68
CA MET A 73 -4.12 3.69 2.62
C MET A 73 -5.56 4.05 2.24
N ARG A 74 -5.83 5.29 1.86
CA ARG A 74 -7.15 5.74 1.42
C ARG A 74 -7.65 4.94 0.20
N LEU A 75 -6.83 4.80 -0.83
CA LEU A 75 -7.21 4.04 -2.02
C LEU A 75 -7.45 2.55 -1.71
N THR A 76 -6.61 1.97 -0.86
CA THR A 76 -6.76 0.58 -0.42
C THR A 76 -8.05 0.40 0.38
N SER A 77 -8.29 1.25 1.37
CA SER A 77 -9.52 1.21 2.18
C SER A 77 -10.77 1.41 1.33
N GLU A 78 -10.74 2.35 0.40
CA GLU A 78 -11.84 2.63 -0.51
C GLU A 78 -12.19 1.42 -1.38
N TRP A 79 -11.16 0.72 -1.90
CA TRP A 79 -11.37 -0.50 -2.69
C TRP A 79 -12.03 -1.60 -1.87
N TYR A 80 -11.51 -1.90 -0.68
CA TYR A 80 -12.07 -2.92 0.20
C TYR A 80 -13.47 -2.57 0.71
N ARG A 81 -13.70 -1.32 1.10
CA ARG A 81 -15.02 -0.85 1.53
C ARG A 81 -16.04 -1.00 0.42
N SER A 82 -15.72 -0.60 -0.79
CA SER A 82 -16.61 -0.73 -1.95
C SER A 82 -16.93 -2.19 -2.25
N PHE A 83 -15.93 -3.06 -2.19
CA PHE A 83 -16.12 -4.49 -2.42
C PHE A 83 -16.98 -5.16 -1.35
N PHE A 84 -16.72 -4.89 -0.06
CA PHE A 84 -17.45 -5.56 1.02
C PHE A 84 -18.77 -4.92 1.40
N ASN A 85 -18.90 -3.61 1.33
CA ASN A 85 -20.06 -2.87 1.84
C ASN A 85 -21.01 -2.35 0.74
N GLU A 86 -20.53 -2.18 -0.49
CA GLU A 86 -21.29 -1.58 -1.59
C GLU A 86 -21.63 -2.60 -2.70
N GLY A 87 -22.02 -3.82 -2.33
CA GLY A 87 -22.47 -4.83 -3.29
C GLY A 87 -21.40 -5.42 -4.18
N LYS A 88 -20.17 -5.62 -3.66
CA LYS A 88 -19.01 -6.17 -4.37
C LYS A 88 -18.57 -5.32 -5.57
N LYS A 89 -18.73 -4.03 -5.49
CA LYS A 89 -18.28 -3.11 -6.53
C LYS A 89 -16.76 -3.01 -6.57
N ILE A 90 -16.17 -3.32 -7.73
CA ILE A 90 -14.72 -3.30 -7.96
C ILE A 90 -14.30 -1.92 -8.49
N LYS A 91 -13.44 -1.23 -7.74
CA LYS A 91 -12.93 0.12 -8.10
C LYS A 91 -11.57 0.14 -8.81
N THR A 92 -11.04 -1.00 -9.19
CA THR A 92 -9.68 -1.11 -9.74
C THR A 92 -9.47 -0.23 -10.98
N PHE A 93 -10.35 -0.32 -11.97
CA PHE A 93 -10.22 0.46 -13.21
C PHE A 93 -10.36 1.97 -12.96
N GLU A 94 -11.33 2.38 -12.17
CA GLU A 94 -11.52 3.78 -11.79
C GLU A 94 -10.28 4.35 -11.09
N GLN A 95 -9.70 3.60 -10.15
CA GLN A 95 -8.49 4.00 -9.43
C GLN A 95 -7.27 4.09 -10.35
N ILE A 96 -7.12 3.15 -11.29
CA ILE A 96 -6.03 3.20 -12.29
C ILE A 96 -6.18 4.41 -13.19
N GLU A 97 -7.37 4.66 -13.73
CA GLU A 97 -7.62 5.86 -14.58
C GLU A 97 -7.31 7.16 -13.85
N ASN A 98 -7.78 7.30 -12.63
CA ASN A 98 -7.54 8.49 -11.81
C ASN A 98 -6.04 8.67 -11.52
N TYR A 99 -5.33 7.59 -11.24
CA TYR A 99 -3.89 7.61 -11.04
C TYR A 99 -3.16 8.06 -12.31
N LEU A 100 -3.50 7.48 -13.47
CA LEU A 100 -2.89 7.82 -14.74
C LEU A 100 -3.13 9.30 -15.10
N LYS A 101 -4.36 9.79 -14.96
CA LYS A 101 -4.71 11.21 -15.19
C LYS A 101 -3.94 12.14 -14.27
N LYS A 102 -3.80 11.79 -12.99
CA LYS A 102 -3.15 12.66 -11.99
C LYS A 102 -1.64 12.70 -12.12
N TYR A 103 -0.99 11.57 -12.43
CA TYR A 103 0.46 11.43 -12.29
C TYR A 103 1.23 11.12 -13.58
N ILE A 104 0.56 10.66 -14.62
CA ILE A 104 1.22 10.20 -15.84
C ILE A 104 0.84 11.07 -17.03
N TYR A 105 -0.44 11.31 -17.27
CA TYR A 105 -0.93 12.09 -18.42
C TYR A 105 -1.08 13.57 -18.04
N ARG A 106 0.02 14.22 -17.91
CA ARG A 106 0.03 15.67 -17.70
C ARG A 106 0.47 16.40 -18.98
#